data_8fec2e5de3bc92064b6912f4fe6feae5
#
_entry.id   8fec2e5de3bc92064b6912f4fe6feae5
#
_cell.length_a   1.000
_cell.length_b   1.000
_cell.length_c   1.000
_cell.angle_alpha   90.00
_cell.angle_beta   90.00
_cell.angle_gamma   90.00
#
_symmetry.space_group_name_H-M   'P 1'
#
loop_
_entity.id
_entity.type
_entity.pdbx_description
1 polymer ?
#
loop_
_entity_poly.entity_id
_entity_poly.type
_entity_poly.pdbx_seq_one_letter_code
_entity_poly.pdbx_strand_id
1 'polypeptide(L)'
;MARAMRHATPDRVPLMCQLALGHYFLNTPLKPHAIWFTSEGFAEALVLLQRRYRFDGILINLPGRDPAWRDSVTAITETPKGEVITWANGDQTLLPWDDNAQHYLADAAHSRPLFEEFDPDRDFERVDTWRMYTWGVYHTPLLPGKAAGLLHTPPDYFTRTIDLVRQATGGEVSIHGEVFSPFTHLMELFAYEDALAHLALEPDKAAAILDRLTEASIAWGVAQARHGVDAVLISSAYAGGGFISPRMYRRFVLPYEARVVAAIHAAVPGVPVYTHTCGHIGDRLELMMESGTQGVDTLDPPPIGDTLLADAKARIGGRMFIKGNLNGIEMLQAEGSAPVQAMARERLRDGMAGGGYILSTACSVPPRVQPEKLEALYPLVEAEGRY
;
A
#
# COMPACT_ATOMS: atom_id res chain seq x y z
N MET A 1 10.66 2.71 15.61
CA MET A 1 9.41 3.03 14.88
C MET A 1 8.47 3.93 15.69
N ALA A 2 7.85 3.48 16.77
CA ALA A 2 6.83 4.25 17.51
C ALA A 2 7.29 5.66 17.96
N ARG A 3 8.54 5.82 18.38
CA ARG A 3 9.09 7.15 18.74
C ARG A 3 9.14 8.08 17.53
N ALA A 4 9.62 7.62 16.38
CA ALA A 4 9.66 8.41 15.16
C ALA A 4 8.25 8.84 14.70
N MET A 5 7.27 7.93 14.70
CA MET A 5 5.89 8.24 14.32
C MET A 5 5.19 9.22 15.27
N ARG A 6 5.70 9.42 16.50
CA ARG A 6 5.20 10.37 17.50
C ARG A 6 6.09 11.60 17.67
N HIS A 7 6.97 11.88 16.72
CA HIS A 7 7.93 13.00 16.77
C HIS A 7 8.87 12.99 17.98
N ALA A 8 9.01 11.85 18.66
CA ALA A 8 10.04 11.68 19.68
C ALA A 8 11.32 11.16 19.01
N THR A 9 12.47 11.59 19.52
CA THR A 9 13.77 11.16 19.01
C THR A 9 14.04 9.70 19.39
N PRO A 10 14.15 8.76 18.44
CA PRO A 10 14.59 7.39 18.70
C PRO A 10 16.11 7.36 18.93
N ASP A 11 16.66 6.18 19.22
CA ASP A 11 18.11 5.96 19.31
C ASP A 11 18.82 6.15 17.95
N ARG A 12 18.15 5.80 16.88
CA ARG A 12 18.53 6.05 15.49
C ARG A 12 17.33 6.19 14.59
N VAL A 13 17.54 6.66 13.38
CA VAL A 13 16.51 6.67 12.32
C VAL A 13 16.05 5.24 12.05
N PRO A 14 14.75 4.93 12.12
CA PRO A 14 14.24 3.63 11.72
C PRO A 14 14.38 3.40 10.21
N LEU A 15 14.54 2.13 9.83
CA LEU A 15 14.61 1.67 8.44
C LEU A 15 13.43 0.77 8.11
N MET A 16 12.61 1.15 7.13
CA MET A 16 11.47 0.34 6.69
C MET A 16 11.13 0.62 5.23
N CYS A 17 11.51 -0.26 4.32
CA CYS A 17 11.13 -0.18 2.91
C CYS A 17 9.94 -1.09 2.62
N GLN A 18 9.03 -0.61 1.77
CA GLN A 18 8.01 -1.45 1.15
C GLN A 18 8.63 -2.20 -0.02
N LEU A 19 8.31 -3.48 -0.17
CA LEU A 19 8.84 -4.32 -1.26
C LEU A 19 7.72 -4.62 -2.26
N ALA A 20 8.00 -4.52 -3.56
CA ALA A 20 7.09 -4.98 -4.59
C ALA A 20 6.94 -6.51 -4.53
N LEU A 21 5.79 -7.04 -4.95
CA LEU A 21 5.49 -8.48 -4.87
C LEU A 21 6.54 -9.34 -5.56
N GLY A 22 6.97 -8.96 -6.76
CA GLY A 22 8.02 -9.66 -7.50
C GLY A 22 9.38 -9.72 -6.77
N HIS A 23 9.65 -8.78 -5.84
CA HIS A 23 10.86 -8.83 -5.03
C HIS A 23 10.84 -10.01 -4.05
N TYR A 24 9.65 -10.32 -3.47
CA TYR A 24 9.48 -11.53 -2.65
C TYR A 24 9.65 -12.80 -3.48
N PHE A 25 9.09 -12.85 -4.69
CA PHE A 25 9.22 -14.00 -5.59
C PHE A 25 10.67 -14.31 -5.96
N LEU A 26 11.46 -13.26 -6.24
CA LEU A 26 12.86 -13.41 -6.65
C LEU A 26 13.81 -13.72 -5.48
N ASN A 27 13.47 -13.33 -4.26
CA ASN A 27 14.42 -13.29 -3.15
C ASN A 27 14.04 -14.18 -1.95
N THR A 28 13.00 -15.01 -2.11
CA THR A 28 12.66 -16.07 -1.14
C THR A 28 12.61 -17.43 -1.85
N PRO A 29 12.72 -18.54 -1.11
CA PRO A 29 12.60 -19.88 -1.69
C PRO A 29 11.13 -20.31 -1.95
N LEU A 30 10.18 -19.44 -1.65
CA LEU A 30 8.76 -19.75 -1.71
C LEU A 30 8.22 -19.62 -3.15
N LYS A 31 7.24 -20.46 -3.49
CA LYS A 31 6.53 -20.36 -4.76
C LYS A 31 5.62 -19.13 -4.79
N PRO A 32 5.49 -18.43 -5.95
CA PRO A 32 4.62 -17.25 -6.07
C PRO A 32 3.18 -17.47 -5.59
N HIS A 33 2.55 -18.62 -5.94
CA HIS A 33 1.20 -18.92 -5.49
C HIS A 33 1.11 -19.09 -3.95
N ALA A 34 2.14 -19.62 -3.30
CA ALA A 34 2.14 -19.75 -1.85
C ALA A 34 2.22 -18.36 -1.19
N ILE A 35 3.06 -17.46 -1.71
CA ILE A 35 3.16 -16.09 -1.21
C ILE A 35 1.85 -15.32 -1.45
N TRP A 36 1.27 -15.44 -2.66
CA TRP A 36 0.12 -14.62 -3.03
C TRP A 36 -1.21 -15.10 -2.44
N PHE A 37 -1.44 -16.42 -2.40
CA PHE A 37 -2.74 -17.00 -2.03
C PHE A 37 -2.79 -17.62 -0.62
N THR A 38 -1.73 -17.57 0.17
CA THR A 38 -1.78 -18.06 1.54
C THR A 38 -1.29 -17.04 2.55
N SER A 39 -1.95 -16.95 3.70
CA SER A 39 -1.50 -16.10 4.81
C SER A 39 -0.16 -16.56 5.35
N GLU A 40 0.07 -17.86 5.42
CA GLU A 40 1.30 -18.48 5.90
C GLU A 40 2.50 -18.16 4.98
N GLY A 41 2.34 -18.37 3.67
CA GLY A 41 3.40 -18.08 2.70
C GLY A 41 3.74 -16.60 2.62
N PHE A 42 2.73 -15.73 2.68
CA PHE A 42 2.99 -14.30 2.68
C PHE A 42 3.67 -13.85 3.97
N ALA A 43 3.21 -14.31 5.13
CA ALA A 43 3.87 -14.01 6.42
C ALA A 43 5.32 -14.50 6.46
N GLU A 44 5.60 -15.70 5.95
CA GLU A 44 6.95 -16.26 5.86
C GLU A 44 7.83 -15.38 4.95
N ALA A 45 7.36 -14.99 3.77
CA ALA A 45 8.10 -14.13 2.85
C ALA A 45 8.42 -12.77 3.47
N LEU A 46 7.44 -12.14 4.14
CA LEU A 46 7.61 -10.88 4.86
C LEU A 46 8.69 -10.96 5.92
N VAL A 47 8.66 -12.01 6.76
CA VAL A 47 9.62 -12.21 7.86
C VAL A 47 11.01 -12.56 7.34
N LEU A 48 11.11 -13.39 6.29
CA LEU A 48 12.39 -13.74 5.69
C LEU A 48 13.14 -12.51 5.19
N LEU A 49 12.45 -11.63 4.43
CA LEU A 49 13.08 -10.43 3.89
C LEU A 49 13.28 -9.34 4.94
N GLN A 50 12.38 -9.21 5.92
CA GLN A 50 12.61 -8.33 7.06
C GLN A 50 13.90 -8.68 7.80
N ARG A 51 14.10 -9.97 8.10
CA ARG A 51 15.34 -10.46 8.78
C ARG A 51 16.57 -10.24 7.92
N ARG A 52 16.48 -10.53 6.62
CA ARG A 52 17.56 -10.32 5.66
C ARG A 52 18.02 -8.87 5.62
N TYR A 53 17.08 -7.94 5.48
CA TYR A 53 17.36 -6.50 5.35
C TYR A 53 17.40 -5.77 6.69
N ARG A 54 17.03 -6.44 7.78
CA ARG A 54 17.00 -5.90 9.15
C ARG A 54 16.11 -4.66 9.28
N PHE A 55 14.96 -4.69 8.61
CA PHE A 55 13.98 -3.61 8.71
C PHE A 55 13.34 -3.55 10.10
N ASP A 56 13.10 -2.32 10.60
CA ASP A 56 12.46 -2.08 11.90
C ASP A 56 10.93 -2.22 11.83
N GLY A 57 10.37 -2.36 10.64
CA GLY A 57 8.93 -2.53 10.43
C GLY A 57 8.61 -3.35 9.19
N ILE A 58 7.40 -3.89 9.18
CA ILE A 58 6.80 -4.65 8.09
C ILE A 58 5.48 -4.00 7.72
N LEU A 59 5.29 -3.69 6.43
CA LEU A 59 3.97 -3.34 5.90
C LEU A 59 3.27 -4.62 5.43
N ILE A 60 2.10 -4.88 6.01
CA ILE A 60 1.22 -5.98 5.59
C ILE A 60 0.14 -5.36 4.71
N ASN A 61 0.41 -5.31 3.40
CA ASN A 61 -0.52 -4.77 2.42
C ASN A 61 -1.64 -5.76 2.05
N LEU A 62 -1.49 -7.02 2.42
CA LEU A 62 -2.50 -8.07 2.22
C LEU A 62 -2.65 -8.87 3.51
N PRO A 63 -3.58 -8.49 4.40
CA PRO A 63 -3.59 -8.97 5.78
C PRO A 63 -3.87 -10.47 5.93
N GLY A 64 -4.78 -11.03 5.15
CA GLY A 64 -5.08 -12.46 5.21
C GLY A 64 -5.66 -13.02 3.92
N ARG A 65 -5.58 -14.32 3.78
CA ARG A 65 -6.01 -15.06 2.60
C ARG A 65 -7.05 -16.09 2.98
N ASP A 66 -7.96 -16.35 2.05
CA ASP A 66 -8.94 -17.42 2.18
C ASP A 66 -8.23 -18.77 2.28
N PRO A 67 -8.36 -19.50 3.40
CA PRO A 67 -7.75 -20.81 3.53
C PRO A 67 -8.34 -21.85 2.55
N ALA A 68 -9.55 -21.62 2.06
CA ALA A 68 -10.24 -22.48 1.08
C ALA A 68 -9.97 -22.09 -0.39
N TRP A 69 -9.04 -21.16 -0.66
CA TRP A 69 -8.77 -20.68 -2.03
C TRP A 69 -8.52 -21.82 -3.04
N ARG A 70 -7.91 -22.92 -2.61
CA ARG A 70 -7.62 -24.07 -3.47
C ARG A 70 -8.86 -24.82 -3.96
N ASP A 71 -9.97 -24.71 -3.25
CA ASP A 71 -11.23 -25.39 -3.63
C ASP A 71 -11.79 -24.83 -4.96
N SER A 72 -11.40 -23.62 -5.31
CA SER A 72 -11.75 -22.96 -6.58
C SER A 72 -10.69 -23.11 -7.68
N VAL A 73 -9.60 -23.83 -7.44
CA VAL A 73 -8.48 -23.99 -8.39
C VAL A 73 -8.59 -25.32 -9.12
N THR A 74 -8.55 -25.29 -10.45
CA THR A 74 -8.52 -26.49 -11.30
C THR A 74 -7.11 -26.90 -11.70
N ALA A 75 -6.17 -25.92 -11.84
CA ALA A 75 -4.78 -26.20 -12.18
C ALA A 75 -3.85 -25.08 -11.69
N ILE A 76 -2.60 -25.45 -11.38
CA ILE A 76 -1.46 -24.54 -11.23
C ILE A 76 -0.38 -25.01 -12.16
N THR A 77 0.00 -24.20 -13.14
CA THR A 77 0.95 -24.54 -14.21
C THR A 77 2.12 -23.59 -14.22
N GLU A 78 3.33 -24.11 -14.15
CA GLU A 78 4.54 -23.30 -14.35
C GLU A 78 4.76 -23.03 -15.84
N THR A 79 5.07 -21.78 -16.17
CA THR A 79 5.38 -21.32 -17.52
C THR A 79 6.68 -20.52 -17.53
N PRO A 80 7.30 -20.23 -18.68
CA PRO A 80 8.45 -19.34 -18.73
C PRO A 80 8.19 -17.93 -18.18
N LYS A 81 6.93 -17.48 -18.13
CA LYS A 81 6.56 -16.14 -17.64
C LYS A 81 6.23 -16.12 -16.15
N GLY A 82 5.89 -17.25 -15.55
CA GLY A 82 5.43 -17.31 -14.17
C GLY A 82 4.54 -18.53 -13.92
N GLU A 83 3.87 -18.56 -12.77
CA GLU A 83 2.82 -19.55 -12.46
C GLU A 83 1.48 -19.06 -12.97
N VAL A 84 0.72 -19.94 -13.61
CA VAL A 84 -0.66 -19.68 -14.05
C VAL A 84 -1.61 -20.52 -13.20
N ILE A 85 -2.48 -19.84 -12.48
CA ILE A 85 -3.58 -20.45 -11.72
C ILE A 85 -4.83 -20.43 -12.60
N THR A 86 -5.45 -21.58 -12.83
CA THR A 86 -6.73 -21.68 -13.54
C THR A 86 -7.84 -21.93 -12.52
N TRP A 87 -8.84 -21.07 -12.51
CA TRP A 87 -9.96 -21.13 -11.60
C TRP A 87 -11.12 -21.96 -12.15
N ALA A 88 -11.97 -22.49 -11.30
CA ALA A 88 -13.11 -23.32 -11.69
C ALA A 88 -14.13 -22.60 -12.60
N ASN A 89 -14.21 -21.28 -12.53
CA ASN A 89 -15.04 -20.44 -13.41
C ASN A 89 -14.38 -20.15 -14.77
N GLY A 90 -13.16 -20.67 -15.01
CA GLY A 90 -12.39 -20.47 -16.24
C GLY A 90 -11.48 -19.24 -16.22
N ASP A 91 -11.52 -18.37 -15.21
CA ASP A 91 -10.58 -17.28 -15.06
C ASP A 91 -9.15 -17.80 -14.89
N GLN A 92 -8.18 -16.95 -15.17
CA GLN A 92 -6.77 -17.24 -14.96
C GLN A 92 -6.07 -16.13 -14.19
N THR A 93 -5.17 -16.50 -13.27
CA THR A 93 -4.24 -15.56 -12.66
C THR A 93 -2.82 -15.95 -13.02
N LEU A 94 -2.11 -15.08 -13.73
CA LEU A 94 -0.67 -15.18 -13.94
C LEU A 94 0.04 -14.51 -12.76
N LEU A 95 0.96 -15.23 -12.15
CA LEU A 95 1.93 -14.73 -11.17
C LEU A 95 3.29 -14.71 -11.87
N PRO A 96 3.69 -13.57 -12.48
CA PRO A 96 5.00 -13.46 -13.12
C PRO A 96 6.11 -13.69 -12.09
N TRP A 97 7.26 -14.21 -12.55
CA TRP A 97 8.38 -14.49 -11.64
C TRP A 97 8.93 -13.23 -10.95
N ASP A 98 8.70 -12.05 -11.50
CA ASP A 98 9.33 -10.80 -11.07
C ASP A 98 8.39 -9.59 -11.11
N ASP A 99 7.07 -9.81 -11.09
CA ASP A 99 6.09 -8.73 -11.18
C ASP A 99 4.85 -9.03 -10.31
N ASN A 100 3.90 -8.12 -10.35
CA ASN A 100 2.61 -8.26 -9.68
C ASN A 100 1.72 -9.28 -10.39
N ALA A 101 0.79 -9.85 -9.64
CA ALA A 101 -0.22 -10.75 -10.16
C ALA A 101 -1.09 -10.07 -11.23
N GLN A 102 -1.46 -10.83 -12.27
CA GLN A 102 -2.31 -10.40 -13.38
C GLN A 102 -3.49 -11.36 -13.51
N HIS A 103 -4.70 -10.85 -13.42
CA HIS A 103 -5.91 -11.66 -13.49
C HIS A 103 -6.64 -11.44 -14.82
N TYR A 104 -7.02 -12.55 -15.45
CA TYR A 104 -7.71 -12.59 -16.73
C TYR A 104 -9.06 -13.26 -16.56
N LEU A 105 -10.13 -12.52 -16.82
CA LEU A 105 -11.50 -13.05 -16.78
C LEU A 105 -11.75 -13.95 -17.98
N ALA A 106 -12.40 -15.09 -17.75
CA ALA A 106 -12.84 -15.99 -18.83
C ALA A 106 -13.95 -15.35 -19.68
N ASP A 107 -14.77 -14.51 -19.04
CA ASP A 107 -15.85 -13.78 -19.70
C ASP A 107 -15.54 -12.28 -19.67
N ALA A 108 -15.21 -11.72 -20.83
CA ALA A 108 -14.96 -10.29 -21.01
C ALA A 108 -16.20 -9.41 -20.73
N ALA A 109 -17.40 -9.97 -20.71
CA ALA A 109 -18.63 -9.24 -20.34
C ALA A 109 -18.65 -8.80 -18.87
N HIS A 110 -17.78 -9.38 -18.03
CA HIS A 110 -17.59 -8.99 -16.64
C HIS A 110 -16.39 -8.05 -16.43
N SER A 111 -16.01 -7.31 -17.47
CA SER A 111 -15.03 -6.23 -17.37
C SER A 111 -15.51 -5.14 -16.39
N ARG A 112 -14.61 -4.18 -16.09
CA ARG A 112 -14.95 -3.03 -15.25
C ARG A 112 -16.28 -2.38 -15.69
N PRO A 113 -17.13 -1.96 -14.73
CA PRO A 113 -18.33 -1.23 -15.09
C PRO A 113 -17.97 0.12 -15.74
N LEU A 114 -18.82 0.60 -16.64
CA LEU A 114 -18.74 1.97 -17.12
C LEU A 114 -19.33 2.90 -16.06
N PHE A 115 -18.68 4.03 -15.81
CA PHE A 115 -19.14 4.98 -14.82
C PHE A 115 -20.55 5.49 -15.11
N GLU A 116 -20.83 5.79 -16.38
CA GLU A 116 -22.13 6.29 -16.83
C GLU A 116 -23.28 5.33 -16.51
N GLU A 117 -23.06 4.00 -16.65
CA GLU A 117 -24.06 2.96 -16.45
C GLU A 117 -24.21 2.53 -14.98
N PHE A 118 -23.22 2.83 -14.14
CA PHE A 118 -23.21 2.43 -12.74
C PHE A 118 -24.21 3.23 -11.92
N ASP A 119 -25.07 2.54 -11.19
CA ASP A 119 -26.02 3.11 -10.25
C ASP A 119 -25.54 2.83 -8.81
N PRO A 120 -25.14 3.87 -8.04
CA PRO A 120 -24.62 3.68 -6.69
C PRO A 120 -25.63 3.08 -5.71
N ASP A 121 -26.92 3.22 -5.94
CA ASP A 121 -27.97 2.65 -5.07
C ASP A 121 -28.23 1.18 -5.38
N ARG A 122 -27.99 0.76 -6.62
CA ARG A 122 -28.26 -0.60 -7.10
C ARG A 122 -27.02 -1.49 -7.13
N ASP A 123 -25.92 -0.95 -7.66
CA ASP A 123 -24.80 -1.80 -8.12
C ASP A 123 -23.76 -2.06 -7.02
N PHE A 124 -23.73 -1.29 -5.93
CA PHE A 124 -22.81 -1.55 -4.82
C PHE A 124 -23.01 -2.92 -4.16
N GLU A 125 -24.20 -3.49 -4.19
CA GLU A 125 -24.42 -4.86 -3.72
C GLU A 125 -23.63 -5.92 -4.52
N ARG A 126 -23.13 -5.54 -5.70
CA ARG A 126 -22.37 -6.41 -6.63
C ARG A 126 -20.86 -6.10 -6.64
N VAL A 127 -20.42 -5.05 -5.95
CA VAL A 127 -19.00 -4.66 -5.91
C VAL A 127 -18.24 -5.57 -4.94
N ASP A 128 -17.17 -6.18 -5.42
CA ASP A 128 -16.28 -7.03 -4.63
C ASP A 128 -14.88 -6.42 -4.55
N THR A 129 -14.66 -5.56 -3.56
CA THR A 129 -13.35 -4.96 -3.31
C THR A 129 -12.31 -5.97 -2.81
N TRP A 130 -12.75 -7.13 -2.27
CA TRP A 130 -11.84 -8.13 -1.72
C TRP A 130 -11.06 -8.88 -2.80
N ARG A 131 -11.62 -9.10 -3.99
CA ARG A 131 -10.92 -9.78 -5.09
C ARG A 131 -9.63 -9.08 -5.49
N MET A 132 -9.59 -7.76 -5.43
CA MET A 132 -8.39 -6.99 -5.70
C MET A 132 -7.24 -7.42 -4.77
N TYR A 133 -7.52 -7.65 -3.51
CA TYR A 133 -6.52 -8.07 -2.53
C TYR A 133 -6.12 -9.54 -2.63
N THR A 134 -7.02 -10.42 -3.03
CA THR A 134 -6.78 -11.88 -2.96
C THR A 134 -6.37 -12.49 -4.28
N TRP A 135 -6.88 -11.98 -5.40
CA TRP A 135 -6.70 -12.58 -6.72
C TRP A 135 -5.73 -11.81 -7.62
N GLY A 136 -5.19 -10.69 -7.16
CA GLY A 136 -4.34 -9.83 -7.97
C GLY A 136 -5.10 -9.11 -9.06
N VAL A 137 -6.39 -8.89 -8.86
CA VAL A 137 -7.24 -8.15 -9.79
C VAL A 137 -7.00 -6.67 -9.55
N TYR A 138 -6.39 -5.99 -10.52
CA TYR A 138 -6.20 -4.54 -10.47
C TYR A 138 -7.47 -3.76 -10.86
N HIS A 139 -8.62 -4.34 -10.66
CA HIS A 139 -9.91 -3.71 -10.80
C HIS A 139 -10.92 -4.42 -9.92
N THR A 140 -11.91 -3.69 -9.48
CA THR A 140 -13.02 -4.22 -8.69
C THR A 140 -14.11 -4.69 -9.63
N PRO A 141 -14.38 -5.99 -9.75
CA PRO A 141 -15.40 -6.48 -10.65
C PRO A 141 -16.81 -6.27 -10.07
N LEU A 142 -17.78 -6.10 -10.95
CA LEU A 142 -19.19 -6.33 -10.61
C LEU A 142 -19.51 -7.83 -10.71
N LEU A 143 -19.94 -8.41 -9.60
CA LEU A 143 -20.33 -9.82 -9.58
C LEU A 143 -21.75 -10.02 -10.11
N PRO A 144 -22.05 -11.16 -10.77
CA PRO A 144 -23.42 -11.54 -11.04
C PRO A 144 -24.10 -11.90 -9.72
N GLY A 145 -24.99 -11.03 -9.23
CA GLY A 145 -25.63 -11.18 -7.92
C GLY A 145 -24.97 -10.34 -6.82
N LYS A 146 -25.36 -10.57 -5.58
CA LYS A 146 -24.86 -9.80 -4.44
C LYS A 146 -23.46 -10.25 -4.06
N ALA A 147 -22.53 -9.32 -3.89
CA ALA A 147 -21.30 -9.57 -3.19
C ALA A 147 -21.64 -9.80 -1.70
N ALA A 148 -21.23 -10.93 -1.15
CA ALA A 148 -21.63 -11.37 0.19
C ALA A 148 -21.10 -10.48 1.31
N GLY A 149 -21.57 -9.24 1.41
CA GLY A 149 -21.28 -8.32 2.51
C GLY A 149 -19.82 -7.86 2.66
N LEU A 150 -18.96 -8.14 1.69
CA LEU A 150 -17.51 -7.92 1.76
C LEU A 150 -17.11 -6.45 1.83
N LEU A 151 -17.99 -5.51 1.47
CA LEU A 151 -17.72 -4.08 1.61
C LEU A 151 -17.60 -3.62 3.08
N HIS A 152 -18.32 -4.28 4.01
CA HIS A 152 -18.47 -3.77 5.37
C HIS A 152 -17.94 -4.73 6.44
N THR A 153 -17.76 -5.99 6.11
CA THR A 153 -17.38 -7.01 7.09
C THR A 153 -16.17 -7.79 6.57
N PRO A 154 -14.96 -7.51 7.10
CA PRO A 154 -13.80 -8.32 6.79
C PRO A 154 -14.05 -9.80 7.13
N PRO A 155 -13.59 -10.75 6.32
CA PRO A 155 -13.73 -12.17 6.63
C PRO A 155 -12.90 -12.57 7.86
N ASP A 156 -13.25 -13.68 8.52
CA ASP A 156 -12.60 -14.13 9.76
C ASP A 156 -11.07 -14.32 9.62
N TYR A 157 -10.60 -14.69 8.43
CA TYR A 157 -9.17 -14.87 8.17
C TYR A 157 -8.43 -13.54 7.89
N PHE A 158 -9.12 -12.40 7.86
CA PHE A 158 -8.58 -11.11 7.45
C PHE A 158 -7.30 -10.71 8.20
N THR A 159 -7.21 -10.99 9.50
CA THR A 159 -6.05 -10.62 10.32
C THR A 159 -4.98 -11.71 10.45
N ARG A 160 -5.17 -12.86 9.79
CA ARG A 160 -4.31 -14.05 9.95
C ARG A 160 -2.84 -13.76 9.66
N THR A 161 -2.51 -13.04 8.60
CA THR A 161 -1.11 -12.68 8.28
C THR A 161 -0.48 -11.80 9.37
N ILE A 162 -1.26 -10.89 9.97
CA ILE A 162 -0.81 -10.03 11.09
C ILE A 162 -0.40 -10.90 12.28
N ASP A 163 -1.22 -11.88 12.64
CA ASP A 163 -0.92 -12.79 13.76
C ASP A 163 0.34 -13.61 13.52
N LEU A 164 0.48 -14.17 12.32
CA LEU A 164 1.64 -14.97 11.94
C LEU A 164 2.93 -14.15 11.96
N VAL A 165 2.92 -12.93 11.41
CA VAL A 165 4.09 -12.04 11.44
C VAL A 165 4.42 -11.65 12.88
N ARG A 166 3.43 -11.28 13.69
CA ARG A 166 3.64 -10.94 15.11
C ARG A 166 4.23 -12.08 15.89
N GLN A 167 3.70 -13.28 15.70
CA GLN A 167 4.25 -14.50 16.34
C GLN A 167 5.70 -14.77 15.91
N ALA A 168 6.00 -14.68 14.63
CA ALA A 168 7.31 -14.98 14.08
C ALA A 168 8.39 -13.94 14.45
N THR A 169 7.98 -12.68 14.69
CA THR A 169 8.89 -11.59 15.07
C THR A 169 8.98 -11.35 16.58
N GLY A 170 8.18 -12.07 17.39
CA GLY A 170 8.16 -11.90 18.84
C GLY A 170 7.70 -10.51 19.30
N GLY A 171 7.10 -9.72 18.43
CA GLY A 171 6.69 -8.33 18.71
C GLY A 171 7.82 -7.31 18.68
N GLU A 172 9.01 -7.67 18.23
CA GLU A 172 10.18 -6.77 18.15
C GLU A 172 10.14 -5.84 16.92
N VAL A 173 9.31 -6.17 15.92
CA VAL A 173 9.19 -5.46 14.65
C VAL A 173 7.86 -4.72 14.61
N SER A 174 7.86 -3.46 14.17
CA SER A 174 6.64 -2.68 13.97
C SER A 174 5.80 -3.25 12.81
N ILE A 175 4.53 -3.50 13.05
CA ILE A 175 3.61 -4.06 12.05
C ILE A 175 2.65 -2.97 11.60
N HIS A 176 2.70 -2.62 10.32
CA HIS A 176 1.79 -1.66 9.72
C HIS A 176 0.79 -2.38 8.83
N GLY A 177 -0.49 -2.06 8.98
CA GLY A 177 -1.53 -2.50 8.06
C GLY A 177 -1.74 -1.50 6.93
N GLU A 178 -2.40 -1.92 5.86
CA GLU A 178 -2.74 -1.08 4.72
C GLU A 178 -4.23 -1.15 4.39
N VAL A 179 -4.79 -0.02 3.99
CA VAL A 179 -6.11 0.07 3.38
C VAL A 179 -6.05 1.02 2.18
N PHE A 180 -6.76 0.69 1.11
CA PHE A 180 -6.87 1.61 -0.01
C PHE A 180 -7.78 2.79 0.32
N SER A 181 -7.39 3.97 -0.15
CA SER A 181 -8.23 5.15 -0.03
C SER A 181 -9.53 4.97 -0.82
N PRO A 182 -10.62 5.65 -0.44
CA PRO A 182 -11.84 5.65 -1.24
C PRO A 182 -11.60 6.09 -2.69
N PHE A 183 -10.66 7.01 -2.89
CA PHE A 183 -10.28 7.49 -4.22
C PHE A 183 -9.56 6.43 -5.04
N THR A 184 -8.65 5.66 -4.44
CA THR A 184 -8.03 4.51 -5.10
C THR A 184 -9.07 3.47 -5.50
N HIS A 185 -10.01 3.15 -4.63
CA HIS A 185 -11.10 2.24 -4.95
C HIS A 185 -11.95 2.74 -6.13
N LEU A 186 -12.23 4.05 -6.21
CA LEU A 186 -12.97 4.65 -7.34
C LEU A 186 -12.21 4.42 -8.66
N MET A 187 -10.90 4.71 -8.68
CA MET A 187 -10.06 4.54 -9.87
C MET A 187 -9.97 3.06 -10.30
N GLU A 188 -9.94 2.14 -9.34
CA GLU A 188 -9.89 0.70 -9.62
C GLU A 188 -11.25 0.13 -10.05
N LEU A 189 -12.35 0.71 -9.59
CA LEU A 189 -13.69 0.28 -9.96
C LEU A 189 -14.00 0.56 -11.44
N PHE A 190 -13.68 1.77 -11.95
CA PHE A 190 -14.09 2.23 -13.29
C PHE A 190 -12.97 2.27 -14.33
N ALA A 191 -11.74 1.95 -14.01
CA ALA A 191 -10.53 2.39 -14.67
C ALA A 191 -10.29 3.92 -14.50
N TYR A 192 -9.02 4.29 -14.38
CA TYR A 192 -8.70 5.67 -13.98
C TYR A 192 -9.08 6.71 -15.05
N GLU A 193 -9.03 6.38 -16.35
CA GLU A 193 -9.43 7.30 -17.42
C GLU A 193 -10.91 7.63 -17.35
N ASP A 194 -11.76 6.61 -17.18
CA ASP A 194 -13.21 6.77 -17.08
C ASP A 194 -13.58 7.51 -15.79
N ALA A 195 -13.04 7.09 -14.67
CA ALA A 195 -13.24 7.73 -13.38
C ALA A 195 -12.84 9.22 -13.40
N LEU A 196 -11.65 9.56 -13.92
CA LEU A 196 -11.15 10.93 -13.97
C LEU A 196 -12.03 11.84 -14.84
N ALA A 197 -12.50 11.35 -15.98
CA ALA A 197 -13.43 12.09 -16.84
C ALA A 197 -14.72 12.44 -16.08
N HIS A 198 -15.28 11.48 -15.37
CA HIS A 198 -16.56 11.63 -14.68
C HIS A 198 -16.49 12.40 -13.36
N LEU A 199 -15.30 12.58 -12.76
CA LEU A 199 -15.13 13.57 -11.68
C LEU A 199 -15.54 15.00 -12.14
N ALA A 200 -15.39 15.30 -13.42
CA ALA A 200 -15.78 16.59 -13.99
C ALA A 200 -17.19 16.58 -14.56
N LEU A 201 -17.62 15.49 -15.20
CA LEU A 201 -18.90 15.36 -15.89
C LEU A 201 -20.06 15.11 -14.91
N GLU A 202 -19.86 14.22 -13.93
CA GLU A 202 -20.88 13.78 -12.96
C GLU A 202 -20.35 13.85 -11.52
N PRO A 203 -19.93 15.04 -11.04
CA PRO A 203 -19.26 15.17 -9.75
C PRO A 203 -20.08 14.73 -8.54
N ASP A 204 -21.40 14.86 -8.60
CA ASP A 204 -22.29 14.48 -7.48
C ASP A 204 -22.47 12.96 -7.42
N LYS A 205 -22.53 12.29 -8.57
CA LYS A 205 -22.51 10.82 -8.64
C LYS A 205 -21.17 10.27 -8.15
N ALA A 206 -20.06 10.90 -8.56
CA ALA A 206 -18.72 10.53 -8.06
C ALA A 206 -18.63 10.66 -6.53
N ALA A 207 -19.20 11.73 -5.96
CA ALA A 207 -19.27 11.93 -4.51
C ALA A 207 -20.10 10.83 -3.82
N ALA A 208 -21.26 10.48 -4.36
CA ALA A 208 -22.10 9.39 -3.82
C ALA A 208 -21.37 8.04 -3.84
N ILE A 209 -20.62 7.74 -4.90
CA ILE A 209 -19.81 6.53 -5.02
C ILE A 209 -18.66 6.55 -3.99
N LEU A 210 -17.96 7.67 -3.84
CA LEU A 210 -16.89 7.83 -2.86
C LEU A 210 -17.41 7.68 -1.41
N ASP A 211 -18.62 8.15 -1.11
CA ASP A 211 -19.24 7.94 0.20
C ASP A 211 -19.37 6.45 0.54
N ARG A 212 -19.84 5.64 -0.41
CA ARG A 212 -20.00 4.19 -0.22
C ARG A 212 -18.65 3.48 -0.10
N LEU A 213 -17.68 3.85 -0.94
CA LEU A 213 -16.32 3.27 -0.87
C LEU A 213 -15.60 3.64 0.43
N THR A 214 -15.93 4.79 1.02
CA THR A 214 -15.40 5.21 2.32
C THR A 214 -15.81 4.26 3.44
N GLU A 215 -17.03 3.73 3.41
CA GLU A 215 -17.49 2.75 4.39
C GLU A 215 -16.64 1.47 4.38
N ALA A 216 -16.24 0.98 3.20
CA ALA A 216 -15.34 -0.16 3.06
C ALA A 216 -13.95 0.14 3.64
N SER A 217 -13.35 1.28 3.26
CA SER A 217 -12.04 1.70 3.77
C SER A 217 -12.05 1.85 5.31
N ILE A 218 -13.13 2.39 5.89
CA ILE A 218 -13.32 2.49 7.33
C ILE A 218 -13.38 1.10 7.98
N ALA A 219 -14.21 0.21 7.46
CA ALA A 219 -14.39 -1.14 8.03
C ALA A 219 -13.04 -1.89 8.12
N TRP A 220 -12.26 -1.82 7.07
CA TRP A 220 -10.98 -2.53 6.96
C TRP A 220 -9.87 -1.86 7.79
N GLY A 221 -9.81 -0.53 7.77
CA GLY A 221 -8.84 0.21 8.59
C GLY A 221 -9.09 0.03 10.08
N VAL A 222 -10.35 0.11 10.51
CA VAL A 222 -10.75 -0.10 11.91
C VAL A 222 -10.50 -1.55 12.35
N ALA A 223 -10.77 -2.55 11.49
CA ALA A 223 -10.50 -3.95 11.82
C ALA A 223 -9.01 -4.19 12.08
N GLN A 224 -8.11 -3.69 11.23
CA GLN A 224 -6.67 -3.81 11.42
C GLN A 224 -6.19 -3.06 12.68
N ALA A 225 -6.66 -1.83 12.89
CA ALA A 225 -6.31 -1.04 14.07
C ALA A 225 -6.74 -1.74 15.38
N ARG A 226 -7.98 -2.25 15.44
CA ARG A 226 -8.47 -3.02 16.60
C ARG A 226 -7.70 -4.32 16.83
N HIS A 227 -7.20 -4.91 15.76
CA HIS A 227 -6.36 -6.11 15.85
C HIS A 227 -4.93 -5.80 16.34
N GLY A 228 -4.62 -4.52 16.51
CA GLY A 228 -3.41 -4.05 17.18
C GLY A 228 -2.22 -3.90 16.24
N VAL A 229 -2.40 -3.53 14.98
CA VAL A 229 -1.27 -3.04 14.17
C VAL A 229 -0.71 -1.75 14.77
N ASP A 230 0.59 -1.51 14.59
CA ASP A 230 1.28 -0.36 15.18
C ASP A 230 1.04 0.94 14.40
N ALA A 231 0.58 0.84 13.16
CA ALA A 231 0.14 1.95 12.32
C ALA A 231 -0.74 1.45 11.17
N VAL A 232 -1.54 2.35 10.58
CA VAL A 232 -2.35 2.07 9.38
C VAL A 232 -1.92 3.00 8.26
N LEU A 233 -1.56 2.44 7.12
CA LEU A 233 -1.30 3.15 5.87
C LEU A 233 -2.60 3.27 5.07
N ILE A 234 -2.93 4.49 4.61
CA ILE A 234 -3.95 4.73 3.58
C ILE A 234 -3.24 4.84 2.23
N SER A 235 -3.46 3.87 1.35
CA SER A 235 -2.86 3.85 0.01
C SER A 235 -3.71 4.64 -0.96
N SER A 236 -3.22 5.83 -1.33
CA SER A 236 -3.90 6.83 -2.18
C SER A 236 -3.11 7.08 -3.47
N ALA A 237 -2.76 6.00 -4.17
CA ALA A 237 -1.81 6.01 -5.29
C ALA A 237 -2.17 6.99 -6.41
N TYR A 238 -3.45 7.19 -6.69
CA TYR A 238 -3.92 8.07 -7.79
C TYR A 238 -4.14 9.53 -7.37
N ALA A 239 -3.90 9.89 -6.12
CA ALA A 239 -4.19 11.23 -5.62
C ALA A 239 -3.07 12.25 -5.88
N GLY A 240 -2.02 11.88 -6.60
CA GLY A 240 -0.90 12.75 -6.97
C GLY A 240 -1.22 13.73 -8.09
N GLY A 241 -0.32 14.72 -8.27
CA GLY A 241 -0.47 15.81 -9.27
C GLY A 241 -0.41 15.35 -10.73
N GLY A 242 0.05 14.11 -10.99
CA GLY A 242 -0.02 13.51 -12.31
C GLY A 242 -1.44 13.14 -12.75
N PHE A 243 -2.38 13.00 -11.81
CA PHE A 243 -3.77 12.61 -12.06
C PHE A 243 -4.76 13.75 -11.78
N ILE A 244 -4.63 14.42 -10.64
CA ILE A 244 -5.61 15.42 -10.19
C ILE A 244 -4.94 16.68 -9.65
N SER A 245 -5.65 17.83 -9.83
CA SER A 245 -5.22 19.11 -9.26
C SER A 245 -5.45 19.18 -7.75
N PRO A 246 -4.81 20.10 -7.00
CA PRO A 246 -5.10 20.34 -5.59
C PRO A 246 -6.57 20.66 -5.30
N ARG A 247 -7.27 21.32 -6.24
CA ARG A 247 -8.71 21.60 -6.13
C ARG A 247 -9.53 20.31 -6.18
N MET A 248 -9.18 19.38 -7.07
CA MET A 248 -9.83 18.08 -7.14
C MET A 248 -9.50 17.22 -5.91
N TYR A 249 -8.24 17.26 -5.44
CA TYR A 249 -7.86 16.61 -4.20
C TYR A 249 -8.72 17.08 -3.03
N ARG A 250 -8.87 18.41 -2.87
CA ARG A 250 -9.72 19.00 -1.81
C ARG A 250 -11.19 18.57 -1.90
N ARG A 251 -11.69 18.31 -3.09
CA ARG A 251 -13.09 17.90 -3.30
C ARG A 251 -13.31 16.40 -3.19
N PHE A 252 -12.44 15.58 -3.78
CA PHE A 252 -12.70 14.16 -4.02
C PHE A 252 -11.77 13.21 -3.23
N VAL A 253 -10.77 13.72 -2.52
CA VAL A 253 -9.86 12.90 -1.71
C VAL A 253 -9.94 13.27 -0.25
N LEU A 254 -9.60 14.53 0.08
CA LEU A 254 -9.48 15.04 1.44
C LEU A 254 -10.66 14.69 2.36
N PRO A 255 -11.94 14.96 2.03
CA PRO A 255 -13.05 14.73 2.95
C PRO A 255 -13.28 13.25 3.24
N TYR A 256 -12.99 12.38 2.32
CA TYR A 256 -13.18 10.94 2.44
C TYR A 256 -12.04 10.30 3.25
N GLU A 257 -10.80 10.65 2.97
CA GLU A 257 -9.65 10.21 3.78
C GLU A 257 -9.75 10.71 5.23
N ALA A 258 -10.19 11.96 5.43
CA ALA A 258 -10.41 12.50 6.78
C ALA A 258 -11.42 11.67 7.58
N ARG A 259 -12.48 11.17 6.94
CA ARG A 259 -13.45 10.26 7.59
C ARG A 259 -12.82 8.93 7.96
N VAL A 260 -11.98 8.36 7.09
CA VAL A 260 -11.26 7.10 7.38
C VAL A 260 -10.32 7.29 8.57
N VAL A 261 -9.51 8.35 8.57
CA VAL A 261 -8.60 8.70 9.68
C VAL A 261 -9.38 8.88 10.98
N ALA A 262 -10.44 9.69 10.95
CA ALA A 262 -11.26 9.95 12.13
C ALA A 262 -11.91 8.67 12.69
N ALA A 263 -12.41 7.78 11.84
CA ALA A 263 -13.00 6.52 12.25
C ALA A 263 -11.99 5.56 12.89
N ILE A 264 -10.78 5.48 12.34
CA ILE A 264 -9.69 4.67 12.91
C ILE A 264 -9.31 5.22 14.29
N HIS A 265 -9.13 6.53 14.44
CA HIS A 265 -8.81 7.15 15.72
C HIS A 265 -9.91 7.04 16.76
N ALA A 266 -11.17 7.11 16.34
CA ALA A 266 -12.31 6.89 17.23
C ALA A 266 -12.35 5.44 17.74
N ALA A 267 -11.97 4.48 16.92
CA ALA A 267 -11.95 3.06 17.28
C ALA A 267 -10.73 2.69 18.13
N VAL A 268 -9.56 3.24 17.83
CA VAL A 268 -8.29 2.99 18.53
C VAL A 268 -7.51 4.31 18.66
N PRO A 269 -7.73 5.05 19.75
CA PRO A 269 -7.03 6.31 19.98
C PRO A 269 -5.51 6.13 20.02
N GLY A 270 -4.80 6.96 19.26
CA GLY A 270 -3.34 7.02 19.27
C GLY A 270 -2.63 6.03 18.35
N VAL A 271 -3.35 5.20 17.57
CA VAL A 271 -2.73 4.45 16.46
C VAL A 271 -2.38 5.44 15.36
N PRO A 272 -1.11 5.51 14.90
CA PRO A 272 -0.75 6.38 13.81
C PRO A 272 -1.43 5.97 12.49
N VAL A 273 -1.97 6.96 11.77
CA VAL A 273 -2.45 6.79 10.40
C VAL A 273 -1.60 7.66 9.48
N TYR A 274 -1.12 7.10 8.38
CA TYR A 274 -0.31 7.83 7.42
C TYR A 274 -0.73 7.52 5.99
N THR A 275 -0.42 8.42 5.04
CA THR A 275 -0.91 8.32 3.67
C THR A 275 0.23 8.10 2.70
N HIS A 276 0.05 7.17 1.77
CA HIS A 276 0.93 6.89 0.64
C HIS A 276 0.32 7.47 -0.64
N THR A 277 1.05 8.35 -1.33
CA THR A 277 0.62 8.92 -2.60
C THR A 277 1.81 9.05 -3.53
N CYS A 278 1.73 8.45 -4.71
CA CYS A 278 2.81 8.44 -5.70
C CYS A 278 2.90 9.73 -6.51
N GLY A 279 4.09 10.02 -7.02
CA GLY A 279 4.35 11.10 -7.96
C GLY A 279 4.41 12.49 -7.31
N HIS A 280 3.84 13.47 -7.99
CA HIS A 280 3.88 14.88 -7.59
C HIS A 280 2.93 15.16 -6.45
N ILE A 281 3.45 15.42 -5.25
CA ILE A 281 2.65 15.74 -4.05
C ILE A 281 3.08 17.02 -3.36
N GLY A 282 4.09 17.71 -3.88
CA GLY A 282 4.62 18.94 -3.29
C GLY A 282 3.60 20.06 -3.16
N ASP A 283 2.60 20.12 -4.03
CA ASP A 283 1.54 21.13 -4.03
C ASP A 283 0.35 20.80 -3.09
N ARG A 284 0.39 19.63 -2.40
CA ARG A 284 -0.71 19.13 -1.57
C ARG A 284 -0.33 18.59 -0.20
N LEU A 285 0.94 18.73 0.23
CA LEU A 285 1.37 18.25 1.55
C LEU A 285 0.53 18.81 2.70
N GLU A 286 0.17 20.08 2.65
CA GLU A 286 -0.67 20.72 3.64
C GLU A 286 -2.12 20.22 3.60
N LEU A 287 -2.65 19.88 2.40
CA LEU A 287 -3.96 19.26 2.26
C LEU A 287 -3.98 17.84 2.85
N MET A 288 -2.91 17.07 2.63
CA MET A 288 -2.78 15.75 3.25
C MET A 288 -2.81 15.87 4.77
N MET A 289 -2.13 16.87 5.31
CA MET A 289 -2.17 17.13 6.76
C MET A 289 -3.57 17.55 7.27
N GLU A 290 -4.36 18.27 6.47
CA GLU A 290 -5.74 18.64 6.80
C GLU A 290 -6.66 17.40 6.96
N SER A 291 -6.34 16.25 6.35
CA SER A 291 -7.09 15.00 6.54
C SER A 291 -6.98 14.41 7.94
N GLY A 292 -6.04 14.92 8.76
CA GLY A 292 -5.76 14.41 10.10
C GLY A 292 -4.75 13.25 10.13
N THR A 293 -4.15 12.89 8.99
CA THR A 293 -3.06 11.91 8.92
C THR A 293 -1.84 12.40 9.72
N GLN A 294 -1.16 11.49 10.43
CA GLN A 294 0.01 11.79 11.24
C GLN A 294 1.32 11.59 10.49
N GLY A 295 1.29 11.06 9.27
CA GLY A 295 2.49 10.84 8.49
C GLY A 295 2.24 10.82 7.00
N VAL A 296 3.31 10.97 6.24
CA VAL A 296 3.31 10.81 4.79
C VAL A 296 4.37 9.79 4.40
N ASP A 297 3.99 8.91 3.49
CA ASP A 297 4.88 7.96 2.83
C ASP A 297 5.09 8.39 1.38
N THR A 298 6.16 7.91 0.76
CA THR A 298 6.54 8.17 -0.62
C THR A 298 7.40 9.41 -0.77
N LEU A 299 6.83 10.59 -1.04
CA LEU A 299 7.57 11.82 -1.37
C LEU A 299 8.51 11.62 -2.56
N ASP A 300 7.98 11.10 -3.68
CA ASP A 300 8.80 10.83 -4.86
C ASP A 300 9.67 12.04 -5.22
N PRO A 301 11.01 11.87 -5.27
CA PRO A 301 11.91 12.96 -5.69
C PRO A 301 11.86 13.13 -7.22
N PRO A 302 12.33 14.28 -7.75
CA PRO A 302 12.51 14.45 -9.18
C PRO A 302 13.36 13.31 -9.81
N PRO A 303 13.08 12.88 -11.04
CA PRO A 303 12.05 13.41 -11.97
C PRO A 303 10.67 12.74 -11.87
N ILE A 304 10.48 11.75 -11.00
CA ILE A 304 9.21 11.01 -10.87
C ILE A 304 8.19 11.86 -10.13
N GLY A 305 8.60 12.50 -9.05
CA GLY A 305 7.83 13.46 -8.29
C GLY A 305 8.44 14.86 -8.34
N ASP A 306 8.09 15.68 -7.36
CA ASP A 306 8.53 17.08 -7.27
C ASP A 306 9.00 17.48 -5.86
N THR A 307 9.12 16.50 -4.96
CA THR A 307 9.29 16.80 -3.53
C THR A 307 10.70 16.47 -3.05
N LEU A 308 11.45 17.49 -2.67
CA LEU A 308 12.72 17.33 -1.94
C LEU A 308 12.43 17.05 -0.46
N LEU A 309 13.16 16.10 0.13
CA LEU A 309 12.94 15.71 1.53
C LEU A 309 13.17 16.89 2.49
N ALA A 310 14.21 17.71 2.25
CA ALA A 310 14.49 18.88 3.07
C ALA A 310 13.33 19.90 3.06
N ASP A 311 12.72 20.13 1.90
CA ASP A 311 11.57 21.04 1.77
C ASP A 311 10.33 20.49 2.47
N ALA A 312 10.03 19.21 2.26
CA ALA A 312 8.93 18.54 2.96
C ALA A 312 9.15 18.59 4.48
N LYS A 313 10.36 18.30 4.94
CA LYS A 313 10.72 18.35 6.36
C LYS A 313 10.52 19.75 6.95
N ALA A 314 10.89 20.80 6.25
CA ALA A 314 10.68 22.18 6.68
C ALA A 314 9.19 22.55 6.77
N ARG A 315 8.35 22.08 5.81
CA ARG A 315 6.93 22.43 5.72
C ARG A 315 6.05 21.65 6.67
N ILE A 316 6.22 20.32 6.72
CA ILE A 316 5.31 19.42 7.44
C ILE A 316 5.97 18.63 8.57
N GLY A 317 7.31 18.52 8.61
CA GLY A 317 8.05 17.62 9.51
C GLY A 317 7.88 17.88 11.01
N GLY A 318 7.36 19.06 11.41
CA GLY A 318 6.99 19.34 12.79
C GLY A 318 5.62 18.80 13.22
N ARG A 319 4.80 18.33 12.27
CA ARG A 319 3.42 17.88 12.50
C ARG A 319 3.13 16.50 11.94
N MET A 320 3.86 16.07 10.93
CA MET A 320 3.74 14.76 10.31
C MET A 320 5.09 14.07 10.32
N PHE A 321 5.12 12.77 10.66
CA PHE A 321 6.32 12.00 10.37
C PHE A 321 6.45 11.76 8.87
N ILE A 322 7.68 11.60 8.40
CA ILE A 322 7.98 11.34 6.99
C ILE A 322 8.64 9.96 6.88
N LYS A 323 8.10 9.11 6.04
CA LYS A 323 8.68 7.84 5.63
C LYS A 323 9.04 7.92 4.15
N GLY A 324 10.30 7.82 3.80
CA GLY A 324 10.80 7.95 2.42
C GLY A 324 12.28 8.39 2.41
N ASN A 325 12.84 8.85 1.31
CA ASN A 325 12.32 8.86 -0.05
C ASN A 325 13.46 8.50 -1.02
N LEU A 326 14.05 7.31 -0.78
CA LEU A 326 15.05 6.77 -1.71
C LEU A 326 14.40 6.49 -3.06
N ASN A 327 15.03 6.92 -4.14
CA ASN A 327 14.53 6.70 -5.49
C ASN A 327 14.73 5.23 -5.91
N GLY A 328 13.63 4.47 -6.03
CA GLY A 328 13.68 3.05 -6.37
C GLY A 328 14.24 2.77 -7.77
N ILE A 329 14.05 3.68 -8.74
CA ILE A 329 14.61 3.54 -10.09
C ILE A 329 16.12 3.74 -10.06
N GLU A 330 16.62 4.75 -9.37
CA GLU A 330 18.06 4.95 -9.19
C GLU A 330 18.69 3.78 -8.44
N MET A 331 18.01 3.24 -7.43
CA MET A 331 18.45 2.02 -6.75
C MET A 331 18.54 0.84 -7.71
N LEU A 332 17.58 0.67 -8.61
CA LEU A 332 17.59 -0.40 -9.61
C LEU A 332 18.77 -0.26 -10.56
N GLN A 333 19.03 0.96 -11.05
CA GLN A 333 20.06 1.27 -12.03
C GLN A 333 21.48 1.36 -11.45
N ALA A 334 21.60 1.54 -10.13
CA ALA A 334 22.90 1.71 -9.47
C ALA A 334 23.82 0.49 -9.68
N GLU A 335 25.09 0.74 -9.92
CA GLU A 335 26.13 -0.30 -9.94
C GLU A 335 26.64 -0.55 -8.51
N GLY A 336 26.22 -1.66 -7.90
CA GLY A 336 26.56 -2.03 -6.52
C GLY A 336 25.82 -1.21 -5.46
N SER A 337 26.26 -1.32 -4.21
CA SER A 337 25.61 -0.69 -3.05
C SER A 337 26.09 0.75 -2.74
N ALA A 338 27.28 1.15 -3.21
CA ALA A 338 27.88 2.42 -2.85
C ALA A 338 27.04 3.64 -3.28
N PRO A 339 26.45 3.71 -4.49
CA PRO A 339 25.56 4.81 -4.86
C PRO A 339 24.29 4.85 -4.00
N VAL A 340 23.73 3.68 -3.64
CA VAL A 340 22.55 3.59 -2.77
C VAL A 340 22.87 4.09 -1.35
N GLN A 341 24.04 3.76 -0.82
CA GLN A 341 24.51 4.30 0.46
C GLN A 341 24.72 5.81 0.40
N ALA A 342 25.25 6.35 -0.71
CA ALA A 342 25.41 7.80 -0.87
C ALA A 342 24.04 8.52 -0.85
N MET A 343 23.07 7.99 -1.57
CA MET A 343 21.68 8.46 -1.55
C MET A 343 21.08 8.40 -0.13
N ALA A 344 21.28 7.30 0.58
CA ALA A 344 20.77 7.13 1.93
C ALA A 344 21.41 8.13 2.92
N ARG A 345 22.71 8.43 2.81
CA ARG A 345 23.38 9.49 3.60
C ARG A 345 22.76 10.86 3.39
N GLU A 346 22.46 11.19 2.15
CA GLU A 346 21.76 12.43 1.83
C GLU A 346 20.40 12.49 2.51
N ARG A 347 19.60 11.41 2.45
CA ARG A 347 18.30 11.34 3.10
C ARG A 347 18.38 11.39 4.63
N LEU A 348 19.41 10.78 5.23
CA LEU A 348 19.64 10.90 6.67
C LEU A 348 19.94 12.36 7.06
N ARG A 349 20.87 13.04 6.33
CA ARG A 349 21.19 14.45 6.57
C ARG A 349 19.96 15.34 6.50
N ASP A 350 19.09 15.14 5.49
CA ASP A 350 17.96 16.01 5.20
C ASP A 350 16.73 15.70 6.09
N GLY A 351 16.58 14.44 6.53
CA GLY A 351 15.36 13.95 7.20
C GLY A 351 15.46 13.82 8.72
N MET A 352 16.64 13.49 9.27
CA MET A 352 16.71 13.07 10.68
C MET A 352 16.55 14.21 11.69
N ALA A 353 16.99 15.43 11.36
CA ALA A 353 16.97 16.53 12.31
C ALA A 353 15.57 16.75 12.93
N GLY A 354 15.52 16.82 14.26
CA GLY A 354 14.26 16.97 15.01
C GLY A 354 13.37 15.73 15.11
N GLY A 355 13.84 14.55 14.71
CA GLY A 355 13.05 13.31 14.75
C GLY A 355 11.95 13.24 13.66
N GLY A 356 10.98 12.34 13.83
CA GLY A 356 9.85 12.24 12.90
C GLY A 356 10.22 11.73 11.49
N TYR A 357 11.33 11.01 11.35
CA TYR A 357 11.79 10.49 10.06
C TYR A 357 12.02 8.96 10.11
N ILE A 358 11.64 8.28 9.05
CA ILE A 358 11.84 6.86 8.81
C ILE A 358 12.47 6.72 7.43
N LEU A 359 13.68 6.16 7.35
CA LEU A 359 14.33 5.92 6.06
C LEU A 359 13.59 4.80 5.32
N SER A 360 13.17 5.10 4.11
CA SER A 360 12.46 4.20 3.22
C SER A 360 12.76 4.54 1.76
N THR A 361 12.32 3.69 0.84
CA THR A 361 12.15 4.07 -0.56
C THR A 361 10.95 5.01 -0.72
N ALA A 362 10.94 5.79 -1.79
CA ALA A 362 9.83 6.68 -2.13
C ALA A 362 8.55 5.88 -2.45
N CYS A 363 8.69 4.76 -3.14
CA CYS A 363 7.60 3.82 -3.40
C CYS A 363 8.10 2.40 -3.11
N SER A 364 7.38 1.36 -3.53
CA SER A 364 7.84 -0.02 -3.39
C SER A 364 9.19 -0.23 -4.08
N VAL A 365 10.08 -0.95 -3.41
CA VAL A 365 11.36 -1.38 -4.01
C VAL A 365 11.06 -2.18 -5.26
N PRO A 366 11.61 -1.81 -6.43
CA PRO A 366 11.40 -2.56 -7.66
C PRO A 366 11.85 -4.02 -7.53
N PRO A 367 11.16 -4.97 -8.19
CA PRO A 367 11.43 -6.41 -8.03
C PRO A 367 12.88 -6.81 -8.21
N ARG A 368 13.54 -6.26 -9.20
CA ARG A 368 14.92 -6.62 -9.59
C ARG A 368 16.04 -5.80 -8.92
N VAL A 369 15.73 -5.00 -7.92
CA VAL A 369 16.75 -4.37 -7.07
C VAL A 369 17.53 -5.49 -6.37
N GLN A 370 18.84 -5.49 -6.54
CA GLN A 370 19.70 -6.52 -5.95
C GLN A 370 19.67 -6.43 -4.42
N PRO A 371 19.52 -7.55 -3.71
CA PRO A 371 19.42 -7.59 -2.26
C PRO A 371 20.56 -6.87 -1.52
N GLU A 372 21.79 -6.94 -2.04
CA GLU A 372 22.98 -6.33 -1.44
C GLU A 372 22.84 -4.80 -1.30
N LYS A 373 22.03 -4.17 -2.14
CA LYS A 373 21.74 -2.73 -2.06
C LYS A 373 20.88 -2.40 -0.84
N LEU A 374 19.92 -3.27 -0.52
CA LEU A 374 19.06 -3.13 0.67
C LEU A 374 19.80 -3.56 1.94
N GLU A 375 20.58 -4.64 1.87
CA GLU A 375 21.40 -5.12 3.00
C GLU A 375 22.40 -4.05 3.46
N ALA A 376 22.89 -3.21 2.54
CA ALA A 376 23.83 -2.13 2.85
C ALA A 376 23.21 -0.95 3.62
N LEU A 377 21.87 -0.83 3.68
CA LEU A 377 21.20 0.29 4.34
C LEU A 377 21.27 0.19 5.88
N TYR A 378 21.06 -1.00 6.45
CA TYR A 378 21.04 -1.14 7.90
C TYR A 378 22.37 -0.78 8.56
N PRO A 379 23.54 -1.30 8.11
CA PRO A 379 24.84 -0.90 8.69
C PRO A 379 25.08 0.62 8.58
N LEU A 380 24.65 1.23 7.51
CA LEU A 380 24.75 2.67 7.32
C LEU A 380 23.94 3.44 8.38
N VAL A 381 22.67 3.05 8.57
CA VAL A 381 21.79 3.69 9.56
C VAL A 381 22.30 3.47 10.99
N GLU A 382 22.86 2.31 11.30
CA GLU A 382 23.49 2.03 12.60
C GLU A 382 24.71 2.95 12.86
N ALA A 383 25.49 3.24 11.82
CA ALA A 383 26.70 4.05 11.95
C ALA A 383 26.41 5.56 11.91
N GLU A 384 25.53 6.01 11.01
CA GLU A 384 25.38 7.41 10.66
C GLU A 384 23.97 7.98 10.95
N GLY A 385 22.99 7.13 11.30
CA GLY A 385 21.61 7.54 11.59
C GLY A 385 21.32 7.73 13.08
N ARG A 386 22.30 7.76 13.98
CA ARG A 386 22.12 7.96 15.42
C ARG A 386 21.86 9.44 15.73
N TYR A 387 20.98 9.69 16.70
CA TYR A 387 20.64 11.03 17.17
C TYR A 387 21.58 11.51 18.26
#